data_c140b1757c93a1b5240e164ee77b373e
#
_entry.id   c140b1757c93a1b5240e164ee77b373e
#
_cell.length_a   1.000
_cell.length_b   1.000
_cell.length_c   1.000
_cell.angle_alpha   90.00
_cell.angle_beta   90.00
_cell.angle_gamma   90.00
#
_symmetry.space_group_name_H-M   'P 1'
#
loop_
_entity.id
_entity.type
_entity.pdbx_description
1 polymer ?
#
loop_
_entity_poly.entity_id
_entity_poly.type
_entity_poly.pdbx_seq_one_letter_code
_entity_poly.pdbx_strand_id
1 'polypeptide(L)'
;MNPVKIFAISLALFFINSPLYADDQPVKQLKDFLKASKSLSADFKQVVINEAGKPVQTSYGVFFLQRPGKFRWDYQKPFQQQIVANSGKVWFYDQDLDQVTIKKLDESLGSTPALLLSGDISLEDNFIIEKQGVDGDMLWVKLSPKSQESSFKYILIGLNKGSLGGMELSDNFGQLTRIYFSSVLLNPPIKQTLFQFQAPKGADVFSE
;
A
#
# COMPACT_ATOMS: atom_id res chain seq x y z
N MET A 1 -73.40 42.47 7.17
CA MET A 1 -72.79 41.23 6.60
C MET A 1 -71.41 41.56 6.06
N ASN A 2 -70.33 41.28 6.83
CA ASN A 2 -68.95 41.53 6.41
C ASN A 2 -68.37 40.26 5.81
N PRO A 3 -67.76 40.29 4.61
CA PRO A 3 -67.01 39.08 4.12
C PRO A 3 -65.62 38.97 4.74
N VAL A 4 -65.38 37.84 5.34
CA VAL A 4 -64.05 37.42 5.84
C VAL A 4 -63.19 37.13 4.64
N LYS A 5 -62.07 37.86 4.47
CA LYS A 5 -61.00 37.55 3.50
C LYS A 5 -60.07 36.51 4.08
N ILE A 6 -60.07 35.30 3.54
CA ILE A 6 -59.13 34.22 3.86
C ILE A 6 -57.84 34.50 3.07
N PHE A 7 -56.78 34.77 3.80
CA PHE A 7 -55.42 34.93 3.25
C PHE A 7 -54.75 33.56 3.22
N ALA A 8 -54.59 32.95 2.06
CA ALA A 8 -53.87 31.69 1.87
C ALA A 8 -52.34 32.01 1.86
N ILE A 9 -51.65 31.62 2.93
CA ILE A 9 -50.19 31.69 2.99
C ILE A 9 -49.62 30.43 2.29
N SER A 10 -49.10 30.63 1.08
CA SER A 10 -48.40 29.59 0.33
C SER A 10 -46.98 29.43 0.91
N LEU A 11 -46.73 28.33 1.66
CA LEU A 11 -45.43 27.97 2.19
C LEU A 11 -44.58 27.32 1.09
N ALA A 12 -43.72 28.11 0.45
CA ALA A 12 -42.76 27.60 -0.53
C ALA A 12 -41.64 26.83 0.19
N LEU A 13 -41.67 25.49 0.12
CA LEU A 13 -40.55 24.64 0.57
C LEU A 13 -39.38 24.81 -0.41
N PHE A 14 -38.37 25.57 -0.01
CA PHE A 14 -37.09 25.60 -0.67
C PHE A 14 -36.35 24.29 -0.36
N PHE A 15 -36.33 23.33 -1.27
CA PHE A 15 -35.41 22.21 -1.25
C PHE A 15 -33.98 22.73 -1.48
N ILE A 16 -33.21 22.88 -0.41
CA ILE A 16 -31.79 23.15 -0.51
C ILE A 16 -31.14 21.84 -0.98
N ASN A 17 -30.93 21.73 -2.31
CA ASN A 17 -30.05 20.71 -2.86
C ASN A 17 -28.61 21.05 -2.45
N SER A 18 -28.18 20.58 -1.28
CA SER A 18 -26.75 20.57 -0.94
C SER A 18 -26.04 19.61 -1.91
N PRO A 19 -25.07 20.08 -2.69
CA PRO A 19 -24.28 19.15 -3.49
C PRO A 19 -23.60 18.17 -2.53
N LEU A 20 -23.88 16.87 -2.71
CA LEU A 20 -23.16 15.80 -2.06
C LEU A 20 -21.74 15.84 -2.63
N TYR A 21 -20.85 16.60 -2.02
CA TYR A 21 -19.41 16.47 -2.30
C TYR A 21 -19.03 15.03 -1.94
N ALA A 22 -18.70 14.25 -2.96
CA ALA A 22 -18.12 12.94 -2.74
C ALA A 22 -16.88 13.12 -1.84
N ASP A 23 -16.95 12.58 -0.64
CA ASP A 23 -15.90 12.73 0.36
C ASP A 23 -14.66 11.93 -0.09
N ASP A 24 -13.65 12.62 -0.62
CA ASP A 24 -12.36 12.06 -1.05
C ASP A 24 -11.41 11.85 0.15
N GLN A 25 -11.95 11.80 1.36
CA GLN A 25 -11.22 11.59 2.60
C GLN A 25 -10.17 10.45 2.53
N PRO A 26 -10.48 9.25 2.01
CA PRO A 26 -9.48 8.17 1.97
C PRO A 26 -8.28 8.50 1.08
N VAL A 27 -8.51 9.08 -0.10
CA VAL A 27 -7.44 9.46 -1.03
C VAL A 27 -6.58 10.58 -0.44
N LYS A 28 -7.23 11.58 0.18
CA LYS A 28 -6.52 12.66 0.88
C LYS A 28 -5.67 12.11 2.02
N GLN A 29 -6.21 11.21 2.85
CA GLN A 29 -5.47 10.60 3.95
C GLN A 29 -4.26 9.79 3.45
N LEU A 30 -4.39 9.05 2.34
CA LEU A 30 -3.26 8.35 1.74
C LEU A 30 -2.16 9.34 1.31
N LYS A 31 -2.52 10.42 0.64
CA LYS A 31 -1.56 11.46 0.23
C LYS A 31 -0.88 12.13 1.43
N ASP A 32 -1.65 12.46 2.45
CA ASP A 32 -1.13 13.05 3.69
C ASP A 32 -0.19 12.07 4.41
N PHE A 33 -0.56 10.79 4.52
CA PHE A 33 0.30 9.74 5.06
C PHE A 33 1.60 9.61 4.28
N LEU A 34 1.54 9.53 2.95
CA LEU A 34 2.73 9.41 2.10
C LEU A 34 3.65 10.63 2.26
N LYS A 35 3.09 11.83 2.36
CA LYS A 35 3.84 13.08 2.54
C LYS A 35 4.47 13.20 3.93
N ALA A 36 3.74 12.77 4.96
CA ALA A 36 4.17 12.92 6.37
C ALA A 36 5.17 11.85 6.81
N SER A 37 5.10 10.62 6.25
CA SER A 37 5.98 9.52 6.63
C SER A 37 7.33 9.61 5.92
N LYS A 38 8.36 10.05 6.65
CA LYS A 38 9.76 10.03 6.18
C LYS A 38 10.40 8.67 6.41
N SER A 39 10.03 8.01 7.50
CA SER A 39 10.41 6.64 7.82
C SER A 39 9.23 5.89 8.45
N LEU A 40 9.28 4.57 8.41
CA LEU A 40 8.29 3.69 8.99
C LEU A 40 8.94 2.38 9.41
N SER A 41 8.51 1.83 10.54
CA SER A 41 8.76 0.43 10.90
C SER A 41 7.46 -0.24 11.29
N ALA A 42 7.31 -1.52 10.95
CA ALA A 42 6.13 -2.29 11.29
C ALA A 42 6.45 -3.78 11.34
N ASP A 43 5.69 -4.53 12.12
CA ASP A 43 5.55 -5.97 11.93
C ASP A 43 4.52 -6.22 10.84
N PHE A 44 4.66 -7.32 10.09
CA PHE A 44 3.65 -7.71 9.11
C PHE A 44 3.29 -9.19 9.18
N LYS A 45 2.03 -9.45 8.78
CA LYS A 45 1.52 -10.78 8.42
C LYS A 45 1.07 -10.71 6.97
N GLN A 46 1.59 -11.59 6.13
CA GLN A 46 1.18 -11.73 4.73
C GLN A 46 0.44 -13.05 4.55
N VAL A 47 -0.65 -13.02 3.79
CA VAL A 47 -1.41 -14.20 3.38
C VAL A 47 -1.56 -14.18 1.87
N VAL A 48 -1.09 -15.24 1.22
CA VAL A 48 -1.32 -15.46 -0.21
C VAL A 48 -2.54 -16.36 -0.37
N ILE A 49 -3.48 -15.94 -1.21
CA ILE A 49 -4.77 -16.59 -1.45
C ILE A 49 -4.82 -16.90 -2.95
N ASN A 50 -5.07 -18.14 -3.31
CA ASN A 50 -5.18 -18.54 -4.70
C ASN A 50 -6.51 -18.09 -5.35
N GLU A 51 -6.66 -18.30 -6.66
CA GLU A 51 -7.86 -17.97 -7.42
C GLU A 51 -9.15 -18.62 -6.90
N ALA A 52 -9.04 -19.79 -6.23
CA ALA A 52 -10.16 -20.46 -5.59
C ALA A 52 -10.53 -19.88 -4.19
N GLY A 53 -9.89 -18.77 -3.78
CA GLY A 53 -10.12 -18.11 -2.50
C GLY A 53 -9.53 -18.85 -1.29
N LYS A 54 -8.61 -19.81 -1.50
CA LYS A 54 -7.99 -20.58 -0.41
C LYS A 54 -6.63 -20.00 -0.05
N PRO A 55 -6.32 -19.76 1.24
CA PRO A 55 -4.99 -19.42 1.70
C PRO A 55 -4.01 -20.55 1.37
N VAL A 56 -2.93 -20.22 0.67
CA VAL A 56 -1.88 -21.18 0.28
C VAL A 56 -0.56 -20.94 1.00
N GLN A 57 -0.33 -19.72 1.49
CA GLN A 57 0.86 -19.36 2.25
C GLN A 57 0.56 -18.28 3.26
N THR A 58 1.15 -18.38 4.44
CA THR A 58 1.14 -17.31 5.45
C THR A 58 2.56 -17.05 5.90
N SER A 59 2.99 -15.80 5.81
CA SER A 59 4.34 -15.37 6.19
C SER A 59 4.28 -14.24 7.21
N TYR A 60 5.33 -14.11 8.00
CA TYR A 60 5.48 -13.09 9.04
C TYR A 60 6.87 -12.48 8.95
N GLY A 61 6.98 -11.22 9.36
CA GLY A 61 8.26 -10.55 9.37
C GLY A 61 8.19 -9.10 9.82
N VAL A 62 9.23 -8.35 9.49
CA VAL A 62 9.37 -6.94 9.83
C VAL A 62 9.64 -6.12 8.57
N PHE A 63 9.09 -4.92 8.56
CA PHE A 63 9.21 -3.98 7.47
C PHE A 63 9.80 -2.66 7.97
N PHE A 64 10.78 -2.15 7.24
CA PHE A 64 11.38 -0.84 7.47
C PHE A 64 11.38 -0.05 6.17
N LEU A 65 11.07 1.23 6.28
CA LEU A 65 11.05 2.17 5.16
C LEU A 65 11.76 3.46 5.56
N GLN A 66 12.54 4.00 4.65
CA GLN A 66 13.07 5.36 4.74
C GLN A 66 13.07 6.01 3.36
N ARG A 67 12.28 7.05 3.21
CA ARG A 67 12.18 7.78 1.95
C ARG A 67 13.35 8.75 1.73
N PRO A 68 13.74 8.95 0.47
CA PRO A 68 13.26 8.26 -0.72
C PRO A 68 13.98 6.90 -0.92
N GLY A 69 13.30 5.95 -1.55
CA GLY A 69 13.84 4.77 -2.20
C GLY A 69 14.53 3.72 -1.35
N LYS A 70 14.40 3.79 -0.03
CA LYS A 70 15.01 2.81 0.85
C LYS A 70 13.94 2.03 1.58
N PHE A 71 13.99 0.71 1.48
CA PHE A 71 13.20 -0.17 2.32
C PHE A 71 13.94 -1.47 2.60
N ARG A 72 13.50 -2.15 3.65
CA ARG A 72 13.89 -3.49 3.99
C ARG A 72 12.66 -4.27 4.42
N TRP A 73 12.49 -5.45 3.83
CA TRP A 73 11.40 -6.36 4.10
C TRP A 73 11.99 -7.71 4.48
N ASP A 74 11.97 -8.04 5.76
CA ASP A 74 12.54 -9.29 6.26
C ASP A 74 11.42 -10.27 6.58
N TYR A 75 11.27 -11.31 5.77
CA TYR A 75 10.45 -12.47 6.08
C TYR A 75 11.21 -13.36 7.09
N GLN A 76 10.52 -13.72 8.17
CA GLN A 76 11.10 -14.49 9.26
C GLN A 76 10.50 -15.89 9.36
N LYS A 77 9.25 -16.08 8.91
CA LYS A 77 8.52 -17.35 8.93
C LYS A 77 7.59 -17.45 7.72
N PRO A 78 7.35 -18.68 7.19
CA PRO A 78 8.02 -19.94 7.48
C PRO A 78 9.43 -19.98 6.88
N PHE A 79 9.71 -19.27 5.79
CA PHE A 79 10.97 -19.18 5.07
C PHE A 79 11.61 -17.82 5.30
N GLN A 80 12.93 -17.82 5.39
CA GLN A 80 13.69 -16.60 5.60
C GLN A 80 14.08 -15.97 4.26
N GLN A 81 13.56 -14.79 3.99
CA GLN A 81 13.88 -14.02 2.80
C GLN A 81 14.09 -12.55 3.18
N GLN A 82 15.03 -11.89 2.53
CA GLN A 82 15.26 -10.46 2.69
C GLN A 82 15.08 -9.75 1.35
N ILE A 83 14.31 -8.66 1.36
CA ILE A 83 14.22 -7.75 0.23
C ILE A 83 14.71 -6.41 0.71
N VAL A 84 15.83 -5.95 0.15
CA VAL A 84 16.44 -4.66 0.53
C VAL A 84 16.52 -3.76 -0.69
N ALA A 85 16.04 -2.52 -0.55
CA ALA A 85 16.17 -1.50 -1.59
C ALA A 85 17.01 -0.34 -1.10
N ASN A 86 17.94 0.08 -1.94
CA ASN A 86 18.78 1.27 -1.73
C ASN A 86 19.45 1.69 -3.05
N SER A 87 19.65 2.99 -3.23
CA SER A 87 20.43 3.54 -4.34
C SER A 87 20.01 3.02 -5.73
N GLY A 88 18.70 2.92 -5.96
CA GLY A 88 18.14 2.51 -7.26
C GLY A 88 18.20 1.01 -7.54
N LYS A 89 18.59 0.18 -6.56
CA LYS A 89 18.65 -1.28 -6.68
C LYS A 89 17.81 -1.96 -5.62
N VAL A 90 17.34 -3.16 -5.95
CA VAL A 90 16.66 -4.07 -5.01
C VAL A 90 17.41 -5.40 -5.00
N TRP A 91 17.75 -5.87 -3.82
CA TRP A 91 18.32 -7.19 -3.57
C TRP A 91 17.23 -8.09 -2.99
N PHE A 92 17.02 -9.24 -3.63
CA PHE A 92 16.19 -10.33 -3.13
C PHE A 92 17.13 -11.44 -2.68
N TYR A 93 17.17 -11.71 -1.39
CA TYR A 93 18.00 -12.78 -0.83
C TYR A 93 17.11 -13.87 -0.24
N ASP A 94 17.18 -15.04 -0.83
CA ASP A 94 16.59 -16.27 -0.32
C ASP A 94 17.66 -17.02 0.48
N GLN A 95 17.45 -17.13 1.79
CA GLN A 95 18.43 -17.76 2.68
C GLN A 95 18.45 -19.28 2.53
N ASP A 96 17.31 -19.89 2.22
CA ASP A 96 17.20 -21.35 2.09
C ASP A 96 17.91 -21.85 0.82
N LEU A 97 17.94 -21.02 -0.22
CA LEU A 97 18.61 -21.31 -1.50
C LEU A 97 20.04 -20.74 -1.55
N ASP A 98 20.43 -19.90 -0.57
CA ASP A 98 21.67 -19.09 -0.58
C ASP A 98 21.85 -18.29 -1.89
N GLN A 99 20.75 -17.70 -2.36
CA GLN A 99 20.66 -17.04 -3.66
C GLN A 99 20.30 -15.56 -3.52
N VAL A 100 21.01 -14.69 -4.23
CA VAL A 100 20.73 -13.26 -4.34
C VAL A 100 20.35 -12.90 -5.78
N THR A 101 19.20 -12.26 -5.96
CA THR A 101 18.82 -11.63 -7.24
C THR A 101 18.86 -10.12 -7.08
N ILE A 102 19.51 -9.43 -8.01
CA ILE A 102 19.61 -7.97 -8.02
C ILE A 102 18.81 -7.44 -9.21
N LYS A 103 17.86 -6.53 -8.94
CA LYS A 103 17.07 -5.85 -9.96
C LYS A 103 17.19 -4.33 -9.81
N LYS A 104 16.89 -3.59 -10.88
CA LYS A 104 16.71 -2.14 -10.76
C LYS A 104 15.40 -1.84 -10.05
N LEU A 105 15.39 -0.72 -9.31
CA LEU A 105 14.25 -0.33 -8.48
C LEU A 105 12.99 -0.08 -9.31
N ASP A 106 13.11 0.62 -10.45
CA ASP A 106 12.02 0.94 -11.38
C ASP A 106 11.42 -0.30 -12.06
N GLU A 107 12.23 -1.32 -12.33
CA GLU A 107 11.79 -2.60 -12.92
C GLU A 107 11.16 -3.54 -11.87
N SER A 108 11.30 -3.23 -10.58
CA SER A 108 10.86 -4.09 -9.47
C SER A 108 9.44 -3.82 -8.99
N LEU A 109 8.73 -2.84 -9.57
CA LEU A 109 7.37 -2.46 -9.15
C LEU A 109 6.39 -3.65 -9.17
N GLY A 110 6.52 -4.51 -10.18
CA GLY A 110 5.71 -5.71 -10.33
C GLY A 110 5.99 -6.82 -9.30
N SER A 111 7.12 -6.75 -8.60
CA SER A 111 7.56 -7.80 -7.66
C SER A 111 7.49 -7.35 -6.20
N THR A 112 7.38 -6.05 -5.93
CA THR A 112 7.56 -5.54 -4.57
C THR A 112 6.59 -4.41 -4.22
N PRO A 113 5.49 -4.72 -3.51
CA PRO A 113 4.50 -3.72 -3.08
C PRO A 113 5.09 -2.56 -2.27
N ALA A 114 6.21 -2.81 -1.58
CA ALA A 114 6.92 -1.80 -0.79
C ALA A 114 7.38 -0.58 -1.60
N LEU A 115 7.58 -0.74 -2.91
CA LEU A 115 7.94 0.37 -3.81
C LEU A 115 6.89 1.47 -3.84
N LEU A 116 5.60 1.13 -3.76
CA LEU A 116 4.52 2.12 -3.67
C LEU A 116 4.63 3.00 -2.42
N LEU A 117 5.17 2.41 -1.35
CA LEU A 117 5.37 3.11 -0.08
C LEU A 117 6.72 3.86 -0.05
N SER A 118 7.68 3.55 -0.93
CA SER A 118 9.03 4.09 -0.90
C SER A 118 9.12 5.58 -1.29
N GLY A 119 8.10 6.08 -2.01
CA GLY A 119 8.03 7.49 -2.42
C GLY A 119 8.84 7.84 -3.66
N ASP A 120 9.45 6.86 -4.33
CA ASP A 120 10.16 7.07 -5.61
C ASP A 120 9.21 7.05 -6.81
N ILE A 121 7.96 6.60 -6.59
CA ILE A 121 6.96 6.47 -7.64
C ILE A 121 5.86 7.49 -7.39
N SER A 122 5.59 8.35 -8.36
CA SER A 122 4.38 9.16 -8.40
C SER A 122 3.18 8.24 -8.57
N LEU A 123 2.31 8.18 -7.55
CA LEU A 123 1.11 7.36 -7.64
C LEU A 123 0.18 7.87 -8.74
N GLU A 124 0.06 9.18 -8.88
CA GLU A 124 -0.80 9.83 -9.87
C GLU A 124 -0.35 9.56 -11.32
N ASP A 125 0.95 9.45 -11.55
CA ASP A 125 1.47 9.20 -12.90
C ASP A 125 1.25 7.75 -13.32
N ASN A 126 1.32 6.80 -12.37
CA ASN A 126 1.30 5.38 -12.65
C ASN A 126 -0.05 4.70 -12.37
N PHE A 127 -0.93 5.32 -11.56
CA PHE A 127 -2.19 4.71 -11.14
C PHE A 127 -3.38 5.64 -11.28
N ILE A 128 -4.54 5.05 -11.54
CA ILE A 128 -5.84 5.65 -11.28
C ILE A 128 -6.14 5.40 -9.80
N ILE A 129 -6.40 6.48 -9.04
CA ILE A 129 -6.58 6.43 -7.58
C ILE A 129 -8.05 6.65 -7.28
N GLU A 130 -8.67 5.68 -6.61
CA GLU A 130 -10.10 5.71 -6.28
C GLU A 130 -10.31 5.35 -4.81
N LYS A 131 -11.31 5.97 -4.18
CA LYS A 131 -11.78 5.50 -2.88
C LYS A 131 -12.42 4.12 -3.04
N GLN A 132 -12.06 3.17 -2.18
CA GLN A 132 -12.67 1.83 -2.19
C GLN A 132 -13.76 1.69 -1.14
N GLY A 133 -13.71 2.48 -0.06
CA GLY A 133 -14.69 2.44 1.02
C GLY A 133 -14.05 2.27 2.39
N VAL A 134 -14.89 1.87 3.35
CA VAL A 134 -14.51 1.67 4.75
C VAL A 134 -14.84 0.22 5.12
N ASP A 135 -13.90 -0.46 5.76
CA ASP A 135 -14.09 -1.79 6.35
C ASP A 135 -13.56 -1.77 7.79
N GLY A 136 -14.46 -1.87 8.76
CA GLY A 136 -14.17 -1.60 10.17
C GLY A 136 -13.60 -0.19 10.36
N ASP A 137 -12.41 -0.09 10.95
CA ASP A 137 -11.69 1.17 11.16
C ASP A 137 -10.74 1.52 10.00
N MET A 138 -10.74 0.73 8.92
CA MET A 138 -9.85 0.90 7.79
C MET A 138 -10.51 1.68 6.66
N LEU A 139 -9.85 2.74 6.22
CA LEU A 139 -10.16 3.47 4.99
C LEU A 139 -9.32 2.90 3.85
N TRP A 140 -9.98 2.38 2.82
CA TRP A 140 -9.32 1.74 1.70
C TRP A 140 -9.28 2.63 0.46
N VAL A 141 -8.10 2.69 -0.14
CA VAL A 141 -7.84 3.37 -1.42
C VAL A 141 -7.40 2.33 -2.43
N LYS A 142 -8.03 2.35 -3.61
CA LYS A 142 -7.69 1.49 -4.73
C LYS A 142 -6.78 2.20 -5.70
N LEU A 143 -5.73 1.51 -6.10
CA LEU A 143 -4.77 1.91 -7.11
C LEU A 143 -4.91 0.95 -8.29
N SER A 144 -5.39 1.43 -9.43
CA SER A 144 -5.47 0.66 -10.67
C SER A 144 -4.33 1.10 -11.58
N PRO A 145 -3.40 0.21 -12.00
CA PRO A 145 -2.30 0.57 -12.88
C PRO A 145 -2.81 1.18 -14.19
N LYS A 146 -2.14 2.22 -14.69
CA LYS A 146 -2.41 2.80 -16.01
C LYS A 146 -1.76 1.99 -17.12
N SER A 147 -0.64 1.31 -16.84
CA SER A 147 0.04 0.43 -17.79
C SER A 147 -0.66 -0.91 -17.88
N GLN A 148 -0.85 -1.40 -19.12
CA GLN A 148 -1.38 -2.75 -19.38
C GLN A 148 -0.34 -3.85 -19.11
N GLU A 149 0.94 -3.49 -19.02
CA GLU A 149 2.04 -4.43 -18.74
C GLU A 149 2.24 -4.66 -17.23
N SER A 150 1.38 -4.07 -16.39
CA SER A 150 1.46 -4.25 -14.94
C SER A 150 1.19 -5.71 -14.55
N SER A 151 1.97 -6.24 -13.62
CA SER A 151 1.75 -7.55 -13.00
C SER A 151 0.52 -7.58 -12.09
N PHE A 152 0.01 -6.41 -11.69
CA PHE A 152 -1.15 -6.28 -10.82
C PHE A 152 -2.37 -5.75 -11.56
N LYS A 153 -3.52 -6.33 -11.26
CA LYS A 153 -4.83 -5.86 -11.68
C LYS A 153 -5.25 -4.63 -10.87
N TYR A 154 -5.04 -4.68 -9.57
CA TYR A 154 -5.23 -3.55 -8.65
C TYR A 154 -4.42 -3.76 -7.35
N ILE A 155 -4.24 -2.67 -6.63
CA ILE A 155 -3.65 -2.65 -5.29
C ILE A 155 -4.58 -1.84 -4.38
N LEU A 156 -4.89 -2.36 -3.18
CA LEU A 156 -5.58 -1.62 -2.15
C LEU A 156 -4.58 -1.23 -1.06
N ILE A 157 -4.68 0.01 -0.58
CA ILE A 157 -3.96 0.49 0.60
C ILE A 157 -4.98 0.86 1.65
N GLY A 158 -4.89 0.24 2.81
CA GLY A 158 -5.75 0.45 3.96
C GLY A 158 -5.06 1.29 5.02
N LEU A 159 -5.70 2.38 5.42
CA LEU A 159 -5.25 3.26 6.50
C LEU A 159 -6.18 3.14 7.70
N ASN A 160 -5.61 2.94 8.88
CA ASN A 160 -6.30 2.99 10.15
C ASN A 160 -5.88 4.26 10.90
N LYS A 161 -6.83 5.17 11.13
CA LYS A 161 -6.57 6.46 11.81
C LYS A 161 -5.36 7.22 11.24
N GLY A 162 -5.22 7.20 9.91
CA GLY A 162 -4.13 7.88 9.20
C GLY A 162 -2.78 7.16 9.21
N SER A 163 -2.71 5.94 9.76
CA SER A 163 -1.52 5.08 9.72
C SER A 163 -1.74 3.87 8.81
N LEU A 164 -0.66 3.30 8.29
CA LEU A 164 -0.72 2.10 7.45
C LEU A 164 -1.27 0.91 8.25
N GLY A 165 -2.39 0.33 7.80
CA GLY A 165 -3.02 -0.82 8.45
C GLY A 165 -2.98 -2.08 7.60
N GLY A 166 -3.02 -1.95 6.27
CA GLY A 166 -3.00 -3.11 5.39
C GLY A 166 -2.76 -2.77 3.93
N MET A 167 -2.46 -3.80 3.17
CA MET A 167 -2.42 -3.77 1.70
C MET A 167 -3.05 -5.05 1.15
N GLU A 168 -3.70 -4.94 0.00
CA GLU A 168 -4.13 -6.08 -0.79
C GLU A 168 -3.66 -5.89 -2.23
N LEU A 169 -3.10 -6.94 -2.82
CA LEU A 169 -2.65 -6.95 -4.19
C LEU A 169 -3.37 -8.07 -4.92
N SER A 170 -4.00 -7.74 -6.04
CA SER A 170 -4.57 -8.71 -6.96
C SER A 170 -3.69 -8.77 -8.19
N ASP A 171 -3.18 -9.95 -8.51
CA ASP A 171 -2.46 -10.15 -9.76
C ASP A 171 -3.40 -10.45 -10.93
N ASN A 172 -2.83 -10.59 -12.12
CA ASN A 172 -3.57 -10.87 -13.34
C ASN A 172 -4.05 -12.33 -13.45
N PHE A 173 -3.60 -13.22 -12.55
CA PHE A 173 -3.93 -14.63 -12.49
C PHE A 173 -4.98 -14.96 -11.42
N GLY A 174 -5.53 -13.94 -10.74
CA GLY A 174 -6.56 -14.11 -9.70
C GLY A 174 -6.01 -14.44 -8.31
N GLN A 175 -4.68 -14.42 -8.12
CA GLN A 175 -4.09 -14.55 -6.80
C GLN A 175 -4.22 -13.24 -6.05
N LEU A 176 -4.54 -13.33 -4.75
CA LEU A 176 -4.57 -12.20 -3.83
C LEU A 176 -3.45 -12.33 -2.81
N THR A 177 -2.72 -11.23 -2.60
CA THR A 177 -1.77 -11.11 -1.49
C THR A 177 -2.30 -10.07 -0.52
N ARG A 178 -2.62 -10.48 0.70
CA ARG A 178 -3.05 -9.60 1.79
C ARG A 178 -1.94 -9.43 2.80
N ILE A 179 -1.66 -8.18 3.14
CA ILE A 179 -0.63 -7.80 4.11
C ILE A 179 -1.31 -6.98 5.20
N TYR A 180 -1.14 -7.42 6.44
CA TYR A 180 -1.63 -6.73 7.64
C TYR A 180 -0.43 -6.20 8.39
N PHE A 181 -0.44 -4.90 8.71
CA PHE A 181 0.61 -4.26 9.48
C PHE A 181 0.18 -4.08 10.93
N SER A 182 1.12 -4.30 11.83
CA SER A 182 0.96 -4.10 13.28
C SER A 182 2.21 -3.44 13.85
N SER A 183 2.13 -2.93 15.07
CA SER A 183 3.25 -2.23 15.73
C SER A 183 3.82 -1.09 14.89
N VAL A 184 2.97 -0.39 14.13
CA VAL A 184 3.40 0.62 13.16
C VAL A 184 3.92 1.85 13.87
N LEU A 185 5.19 2.19 13.64
CA LEU A 185 5.84 3.40 14.13
C LEU A 185 6.10 4.34 12.95
N LEU A 186 5.60 5.56 13.04
CA LEU A 186 5.83 6.61 12.05
C LEU A 186 7.02 7.46 12.47
N ASN A 187 7.90 7.72 11.51
CA ASN A 187 9.09 8.54 11.67
C ASN A 187 10.04 8.10 12.79
N PRO A 188 10.23 6.77 13.05
CA PRO A 188 11.24 6.34 13.99
C PRO A 188 12.65 6.66 13.45
N PRO A 189 13.63 6.87 14.33
CA PRO A 189 15.02 6.92 13.91
C PRO A 189 15.48 5.54 13.42
N ILE A 190 15.89 5.43 12.15
CA ILE A 190 16.34 4.18 11.55
C ILE A 190 17.82 4.32 11.16
N LYS A 191 18.65 3.33 11.56
CA LYS A 191 20.07 3.31 11.20
C LYS A 191 20.22 3.06 9.71
N GLN A 192 21.05 3.86 9.03
CA GLN A 192 21.28 3.75 7.58
C GLN A 192 21.87 2.38 7.17
N THR A 193 22.61 1.74 8.06
CA THR A 193 23.18 0.40 7.85
C THR A 193 22.11 -0.68 7.63
N LEU A 194 20.85 -0.43 8.07
CA LEU A 194 19.76 -1.38 7.89
C LEU A 194 19.38 -1.55 6.41
N PHE A 195 19.63 -0.53 5.60
CA PHE A 195 19.34 -0.55 4.16
C PHE A 195 20.57 -0.89 3.30
N GLN A 196 21.67 -1.29 3.92
CA GLN A 196 22.84 -1.80 3.22
C GLN A 196 22.72 -3.31 3.11
N PHE A 197 22.85 -3.83 1.89
CA PHE A 197 22.89 -5.28 1.66
C PHE A 197 24.27 -5.67 1.15
N GLN A 198 24.79 -6.73 1.72
CA GLN A 198 26.01 -7.39 1.25
C GLN A 198 25.70 -8.88 1.12
N ALA A 199 25.91 -9.41 -0.07
CA ALA A 199 25.73 -10.85 -0.31
C ALA A 199 26.61 -11.67 0.63
N PRO A 200 26.05 -12.70 1.28
CA PRO A 200 26.86 -13.62 2.08
C PRO A 200 27.95 -14.27 1.23
N LYS A 201 29.03 -14.70 1.92
CA LYS A 201 30.13 -15.38 1.23
C LYS A 201 29.65 -16.76 0.77
N GLY A 202 29.71 -17.00 -0.53
CA GLY A 202 29.30 -18.27 -1.13
C GLY A 202 27.91 -18.24 -1.76
N ALA A 203 27.11 -17.19 -1.54
CA ALA A 203 25.81 -17.05 -2.16
C ALA A 203 25.93 -16.86 -3.68
N ASP A 204 25.03 -17.50 -4.42
CA ASP A 204 24.90 -17.31 -5.86
C ASP A 204 24.24 -15.94 -6.15
N VAL A 205 24.90 -15.12 -6.98
CA VAL A 205 24.42 -13.75 -7.28
C VAL A 205 24.05 -13.63 -8.73
N PHE A 206 22.79 -13.27 -8.98
CA PHE A 206 22.22 -13.00 -10.31
C PHE A 206 21.86 -11.53 -10.44
N SER A 207 22.10 -10.93 -11.62
CA SER A 207 21.72 -9.56 -11.94
C SER A 207 20.84 -9.58 -13.19
N GLU A 208 19.68 -8.97 -13.10
CA GLU A 208 18.73 -8.77 -14.20
C GLU A 208 18.75 -7.29 -14.65
#